data_f8dfab058007c554da61092961cd6cd0
#
_entry.id   f8dfab058007c554da61092961cd6cd0
#
_cell.length_a   1.000
_cell.length_b   1.000
_cell.length_c   1.000
_cell.angle_alpha   90.00
_cell.angle_beta   90.00
_cell.angle_gamma   90.00
#
_symmetry.space_group_name_H-M   'P 1'
#
loop_
_entity.id
_entity.type
_entity.pdbx_description
1 polymer ?
#
loop_
_entity_poly.entity_id
_entity_poly.type
_entity_poly.pdbx_seq_one_letter_code
_entity_poly.pdbx_strand_id
1 'polypeptide(L)'
;MPERFLFVTGKRAAHALRDALGRAELPFDYEIAVMKITVAALMTTTWIARHLQPPEAVTTIMIPGLCEGDTEVLAERFGIPVEKGPADLKQLPSWFGQADARASYGPRDVRVFAEINHVPRLSRERILEVAGYYREAGADVIDLGLSLDRRWLEEGPAVIAELRERGFTLSIDTMDREEILMADEAGVDYVLSLNGSNRDLAERLRATPILIPDTPEDLASLEATIAHLESLGKPYLVDPIIEPIGTGFAASLGRYLEVRRRHPEAEMLMGIGNLTELTEADSTGVTALLVGFCQELGIRNVLTTEVIEWARGAVREAVLAAQLMHFAQEQGTPPKHVDGRLLTVKDEDLRPYAESELRELHAQVTDPNFRIFADGDWIYVFNAELFVKGTDFNEIFDQLGVDEPTHAFYLGKELMKATIARALRKNYRQESPLDWGYRTFEEPRRERVRLTARLGKK
;
A
#
# COMPACT_ATOMS: atom_id res chain seq x y z
N MET A 1 20.95 38.38 -12.79
CA MET A 1 19.48 38.47 -12.95
C MET A 1 18.94 37.36 -12.05
N PRO A 2 17.75 37.51 -11.45
CA PRO A 2 17.14 36.39 -10.73
C PRO A 2 16.93 35.21 -11.71
N GLU A 3 17.12 34.01 -11.20
CA GLU A 3 16.99 32.77 -11.98
C GLU A 3 15.51 32.58 -12.35
N ARG A 4 15.22 32.28 -13.62
CA ARG A 4 13.85 32.11 -14.12
C ARG A 4 13.75 30.88 -15.00
N PHE A 5 13.02 29.89 -14.53
CA PHE A 5 12.84 28.61 -15.21
C PHE A 5 11.65 28.61 -16.16
N LEU A 6 11.81 27.96 -17.31
CA LEU A 6 10.72 27.59 -18.21
C LEU A 6 10.51 26.08 -18.17
N PHE A 7 9.45 25.63 -17.52
CA PHE A 7 9.09 24.21 -17.51
C PHE A 7 8.28 23.85 -18.75
N VAL A 8 8.79 22.94 -19.55
CA VAL A 8 8.14 22.47 -20.78
C VAL A 8 7.34 21.20 -20.48
N THR A 9 6.07 21.16 -20.88
CA THR A 9 5.21 20.00 -20.65
C THR A 9 4.20 19.80 -21.76
N GLY A 10 3.53 18.64 -21.80
CA GLY A 10 2.37 18.36 -22.65
C GLY A 10 1.05 18.69 -21.94
N LYS A 11 -0.03 18.77 -22.72
CA LYS A 11 -1.37 19.13 -22.22
C LYS A 11 -1.80 18.30 -21.00
N ARG A 12 -1.56 16.99 -21.02
CA ARG A 12 -2.01 16.07 -19.97
C ARG A 12 -1.28 16.24 -18.63
N ALA A 13 0.02 16.53 -18.67
CA ALA A 13 0.83 16.71 -17.49
C ALA A 13 0.79 18.14 -16.91
N ALA A 14 0.19 19.10 -17.64
CA ALA A 14 0.20 20.51 -17.28
C ALA A 14 -0.43 20.81 -15.91
N HIS A 15 -1.51 20.14 -15.54
CA HIS A 15 -2.15 20.31 -14.23
C HIS A 15 -1.24 19.73 -13.12
N ALA A 16 -0.78 18.50 -13.29
CA ALA A 16 0.10 17.86 -12.31
C ALA A 16 1.41 18.63 -12.11
N LEU A 17 1.95 19.21 -13.18
CA LEU A 17 3.14 20.06 -13.08
C LEU A 17 2.86 21.36 -12.31
N ARG A 18 1.71 22.03 -12.55
CA ARG A 18 1.32 23.23 -11.78
C ARG A 18 1.17 22.90 -10.30
N ASP A 19 0.52 21.78 -9.97
CA ASP A 19 0.34 21.35 -8.60
C ASP A 19 1.68 21.02 -7.92
N ALA A 20 2.59 20.35 -8.61
CA ALA A 20 3.92 20.03 -8.09
C ALA A 20 4.75 21.29 -7.83
N LEU A 21 4.75 22.24 -8.78
CA LEU A 21 5.47 23.52 -8.62
C LEU A 21 4.82 24.44 -7.58
N GLY A 22 3.51 24.46 -7.49
CA GLY A 22 2.77 25.28 -6.51
C GLY A 22 2.93 24.80 -5.06
N ARG A 23 3.30 23.54 -4.85
CA ARG A 23 3.63 22.99 -3.51
C ARG A 23 5.10 23.17 -3.16
N ALA A 24 5.95 23.41 -4.14
CA ALA A 24 7.38 23.59 -3.95
C ALA A 24 7.68 25.04 -3.59
N GLU A 25 8.42 25.27 -2.49
CA GLU A 25 8.99 26.57 -2.16
C GLU A 25 10.24 26.79 -3.03
N LEU A 26 10.05 27.24 -4.27
CA LEU A 26 11.13 27.40 -5.21
C LEU A 26 11.87 28.74 -4.98
N PRO A 27 13.19 28.76 -4.97
CA PRO A 27 13.97 29.98 -4.76
C PRO A 27 14.07 30.86 -6.02
N PHE A 28 13.31 30.56 -7.09
CA PHE A 28 13.34 31.22 -8.39
C PHE A 28 11.93 31.38 -8.96
N ASP A 29 11.79 32.31 -9.90
CA ASP A 29 10.56 32.48 -10.69
C ASP A 29 10.45 31.42 -11.78
N TYR A 30 9.21 31.05 -12.13
CA TYR A 30 9.00 30.10 -13.23
C TYR A 30 7.80 30.39 -14.11
N GLU A 31 7.88 29.89 -15.34
CA GLU A 31 6.78 29.83 -16.29
C GLU A 31 6.57 28.39 -16.77
N ILE A 32 5.38 28.07 -17.28
CA ILE A 32 5.06 26.76 -17.82
C ILE A 32 4.65 26.88 -19.27
N ALA A 33 5.46 26.28 -20.16
CA ALA A 33 5.15 26.13 -21.56
C ALA A 33 4.39 24.82 -21.82
N VAL A 34 3.08 24.93 -22.01
CA VAL A 34 2.24 23.77 -22.39
C VAL A 34 2.28 23.61 -23.91
N MET A 35 3.00 22.60 -24.35
CA MET A 35 3.18 22.31 -25.76
C MET A 35 1.91 21.73 -26.41
N LYS A 36 1.77 21.88 -27.73
CA LYS A 36 0.66 21.31 -28.53
C LYS A 36 0.81 19.78 -28.71
N ILE A 37 1.20 19.07 -27.66
CA ILE A 37 1.30 17.62 -27.63
C ILE A 37 0.61 17.11 -26.35
N THR A 38 -0.07 15.98 -26.47
CA THR A 38 -0.86 15.43 -25.36
C THR A 38 0.03 14.82 -24.28
N VAL A 39 0.99 13.97 -24.67
CA VAL A 39 1.87 13.21 -23.77
C VAL A 39 3.27 13.80 -23.79
N ALA A 40 3.70 14.38 -22.68
CA ALA A 40 5.00 15.03 -22.55
C ALA A 40 6.19 14.09 -22.86
N ALA A 41 6.11 12.82 -22.47
CA ALA A 41 7.15 11.81 -22.71
C ALA A 41 7.35 11.45 -24.21
N LEU A 42 6.46 11.85 -25.09
CA LEU A 42 6.60 11.63 -26.54
C LEU A 42 7.30 12.80 -27.26
N MET A 43 7.65 13.87 -26.57
CA MET A 43 8.46 14.93 -27.15
C MET A 43 9.89 14.45 -27.32
N THR A 44 10.49 14.87 -28.44
CA THR A 44 11.93 14.78 -28.65
C THR A 44 12.54 16.16 -28.59
N THR A 45 13.83 16.28 -28.32
CA THR A 45 14.53 17.56 -28.31
C THR A 45 14.44 18.24 -29.66
N THR A 46 14.51 17.48 -30.76
CA THR A 46 14.33 18.01 -32.14
C THR A 46 12.92 18.58 -32.35
N TRP A 47 11.90 17.94 -31.79
CA TRP A 47 10.53 18.42 -31.90
C TRP A 47 10.34 19.70 -31.06
N ILE A 48 10.88 19.75 -29.83
CA ILE A 48 10.86 20.94 -28.98
C ILE A 48 11.56 22.11 -29.64
N ALA A 49 12.73 21.89 -30.26
CA ALA A 49 13.48 22.91 -30.97
C ALA A 49 12.66 23.62 -32.07
N ARG A 50 11.70 22.91 -32.66
CA ARG A 50 10.85 23.45 -33.75
C ARG A 50 9.59 24.16 -33.25
N HIS A 51 9.10 23.82 -32.06
CA HIS A 51 7.78 24.24 -31.59
C HIS A 51 7.81 25.13 -30.35
N LEU A 52 8.91 25.15 -29.60
CA LEU A 52 9.07 26.01 -28.43
C LEU A 52 9.58 27.39 -28.85
N GLN A 53 8.99 28.43 -28.27
CA GLN A 53 9.49 29.81 -28.34
C GLN A 53 9.63 30.30 -26.89
N PRO A 54 10.84 30.22 -26.29
CA PRO A 54 11.04 30.66 -24.93
C PRO A 54 10.90 32.19 -24.82
N PRO A 55 10.28 32.70 -23.72
CA PRO A 55 10.26 34.12 -23.42
C PRO A 55 11.68 34.66 -23.18
N GLU A 56 11.91 35.95 -23.51
CA GLU A 56 13.25 36.59 -23.39
C GLU A 56 13.82 36.61 -21.98
N ALA A 57 12.97 36.55 -20.95
CA ALA A 57 13.38 36.62 -19.55
C ALA A 57 13.79 35.27 -18.94
N VAL A 58 13.70 34.17 -19.70
CA VAL A 58 14.02 32.81 -19.21
C VAL A 58 15.54 32.62 -19.16
N THR A 59 16.01 32.10 -18.05
CA THR A 59 17.46 31.81 -17.85
C THR A 59 17.77 30.31 -17.94
N THR A 60 16.78 29.43 -17.73
CA THR A 60 16.95 27.98 -17.80
C THR A 60 15.67 27.33 -18.32
N ILE A 61 15.79 26.33 -19.17
CA ILE A 61 14.66 25.54 -19.69
C ILE A 61 14.74 24.14 -19.09
N MET A 62 13.65 23.68 -18.49
CA MET A 62 13.52 22.29 -18.04
C MET A 62 12.51 21.54 -18.90
N ILE A 63 12.97 20.46 -19.53
CA ILE A 63 12.14 19.57 -20.35
C ILE A 63 11.81 18.29 -19.57
N PRO A 64 10.73 17.54 -19.93
CA PRO A 64 10.38 16.28 -19.26
C PRO A 64 11.55 15.27 -19.28
N GLY A 65 11.80 14.61 -18.16
CA GLY A 65 12.93 13.68 -18.00
C GLY A 65 12.91 12.49 -18.96
N LEU A 66 11.73 12.11 -19.46
CA LEU A 66 11.57 11.02 -20.43
C LEU A 66 11.65 11.47 -21.91
N CYS A 67 11.95 12.75 -22.19
CA CYS A 67 12.17 13.23 -23.55
C CYS A 67 13.39 12.55 -24.17
N GLU A 68 13.23 12.06 -25.39
CA GLU A 68 14.34 11.51 -26.18
C GLU A 68 15.17 12.64 -26.84
N GLY A 69 16.47 12.38 -26.99
CA GLY A 69 17.42 13.30 -27.64
C GLY A 69 18.32 14.05 -26.64
N ASP A 70 19.27 14.80 -27.20
CA ASP A 70 20.27 15.54 -26.44
C ASP A 70 19.78 16.97 -26.15
N THR A 71 19.99 17.45 -24.94
CA THR A 71 19.64 18.81 -24.49
C THR A 71 20.56 19.88 -25.13
N GLU A 72 21.78 19.50 -25.54
CA GLU A 72 22.71 20.42 -26.21
C GLU A 72 22.10 21.02 -27.48
N VAL A 73 21.35 20.26 -28.26
CA VAL A 73 20.63 20.72 -29.45
C VAL A 73 19.67 21.88 -29.13
N LEU A 74 19.05 21.87 -27.98
CA LEU A 74 18.13 22.91 -27.54
C LEU A 74 18.91 24.10 -26.97
N ALA A 75 19.95 23.83 -26.19
CA ALA A 75 20.80 24.89 -25.62
C ALA A 75 21.47 25.71 -26.70
N GLU A 76 22.01 25.10 -27.77
CA GLU A 76 22.56 25.78 -28.91
C GLU A 76 21.49 26.60 -29.69
N ARG A 77 20.29 26.00 -29.84
CA ARG A 77 19.20 26.66 -30.58
C ARG A 77 18.69 27.91 -29.89
N PHE A 78 18.53 27.86 -28.56
CA PHE A 78 17.90 28.95 -27.80
C PHE A 78 18.89 29.87 -27.10
N GLY A 79 20.17 29.50 -27.02
CA GLY A 79 21.18 30.25 -26.28
C GLY A 79 20.94 30.25 -24.76
N ILE A 80 20.18 29.26 -24.24
CA ILE A 80 19.74 29.14 -22.87
C ILE A 80 20.08 27.73 -22.39
N PRO A 81 20.61 27.52 -21.19
CA PRO A 81 20.81 26.21 -20.59
C PRO A 81 19.50 25.38 -20.59
N VAL A 82 19.61 24.11 -20.98
CA VAL A 82 18.47 23.18 -21.02
C VAL A 82 18.80 21.94 -20.23
N GLU A 83 17.90 21.58 -19.31
CA GLU A 83 18.03 20.42 -18.45
C GLU A 83 16.86 19.47 -18.61
N LYS A 84 17.12 18.16 -18.45
CA LYS A 84 16.04 17.18 -18.28
C LYS A 84 15.67 17.14 -16.81
N GLY A 85 14.39 17.32 -16.51
CA GLY A 85 13.84 17.12 -15.18
C GLY A 85 13.75 15.65 -14.78
N PRO A 86 13.17 15.35 -13.60
CA PRO A 86 12.95 13.98 -13.16
C PRO A 86 11.98 13.24 -14.09
N ALA A 87 12.09 11.90 -14.13
CA ALA A 87 11.19 11.05 -14.90
C ALA A 87 9.74 11.07 -14.32
N ASP A 88 9.60 11.25 -13.02
CA ASP A 88 8.32 11.42 -12.32
C ASP A 88 8.23 12.84 -11.75
N LEU A 89 7.13 13.54 -12.08
CA LEU A 89 6.85 14.89 -11.57
C LEU A 89 6.76 14.96 -10.04
N LYS A 90 6.45 13.86 -9.38
CA LYS A 90 6.43 13.76 -7.91
C LYS A 90 7.83 13.99 -7.30
N GLN A 91 8.89 13.78 -8.04
CA GLN A 91 10.28 14.00 -7.62
C GLN A 91 10.76 15.45 -7.85
N LEU A 92 9.93 16.31 -8.43
CA LEU A 92 10.33 17.67 -8.78
C LEU A 92 10.76 18.52 -7.55
N PRO A 93 10.08 18.48 -6.38
CA PRO A 93 10.53 19.19 -5.20
C PRO A 93 11.92 18.72 -4.72
N SER A 94 12.16 17.42 -4.68
CA SER A 94 13.47 16.87 -4.29
C SER A 94 14.57 17.16 -5.32
N TRP A 95 14.22 17.30 -6.58
CA TRP A 95 15.16 17.72 -7.65
C TRP A 95 15.76 19.10 -7.36
N PHE A 96 14.97 20.01 -6.77
CA PHE A 96 15.42 21.34 -6.37
C PHE A 96 15.90 21.42 -4.90
N GLY A 97 16.32 20.28 -4.32
CA GLY A 97 16.95 20.23 -2.99
C GLY A 97 15.99 20.40 -1.82
N GLN A 98 14.67 20.42 -2.09
CA GLN A 98 13.70 20.36 -1.01
C GLN A 98 13.65 18.93 -0.47
N ALA A 99 13.64 18.80 0.85
CA ALA A 99 13.37 17.51 1.47
C ALA A 99 12.00 17.04 0.95
N ASP A 100 11.98 15.91 0.25
CA ASP A 100 10.71 15.25 -0.04
C ASP A 100 10.03 15.04 1.30
N ALA A 101 8.85 15.63 1.51
CA ALA A 101 8.09 15.38 2.73
C ALA A 101 7.87 13.88 2.96
N ARG A 102 7.96 13.08 1.88
CA ARG A 102 7.94 11.61 1.91
C ARG A 102 9.29 10.98 2.23
N ALA A 103 10.40 11.72 2.27
CA ALA A 103 11.69 11.15 2.63
C ALA A 103 11.71 10.59 4.06
N SER A 104 10.82 11.08 4.92
CA SER A 104 10.59 10.55 6.27
C SER A 104 9.54 9.43 6.31
N TYR A 105 8.91 9.06 5.19
CA TYR A 105 7.93 7.98 5.14
C TYR A 105 8.60 6.60 5.22
N GLY A 106 7.96 5.69 5.98
CA GLY A 106 8.40 4.32 6.14
C GLY A 106 8.54 3.85 7.57
N PRO A 107 9.02 4.69 8.53
CA PRO A 107 8.98 4.35 9.94
C PRO A 107 7.55 4.13 10.44
N ARG A 108 7.44 3.34 11.49
CA ARG A 108 6.22 3.13 12.28
C ARG A 108 6.59 2.87 13.73
N ASP A 109 5.68 3.15 14.63
CA ASP A 109 5.81 2.89 16.07
C ASP A 109 4.73 1.94 16.60
N VAL A 110 3.77 1.55 15.76
CA VAL A 110 2.81 0.49 16.05
C VAL A 110 3.40 -0.87 15.65
N ARG A 111 3.51 -1.78 16.63
CA ARG A 111 3.92 -3.17 16.42
C ARG A 111 2.73 -4.02 15.99
N VAL A 112 2.96 -4.94 15.07
CA VAL A 112 1.95 -5.84 14.54
C VAL A 112 2.19 -7.25 15.08
N PHE A 113 1.26 -7.74 15.89
CA PHE A 113 1.13 -9.12 16.30
C PHE A 113 0.30 -9.86 15.26
N ALA A 114 0.81 -10.97 14.77
CA ALA A 114 0.16 -11.76 13.73
C ALA A 114 -0.17 -13.15 14.27
N GLU A 115 -1.45 -13.44 14.44
CA GLU A 115 -1.92 -14.68 15.05
C GLU A 115 -1.96 -15.84 14.06
N ILE A 116 -1.34 -16.93 14.46
CA ILE A 116 -1.51 -18.26 13.85
C ILE A 116 -2.58 -18.99 14.67
N ASN A 117 -3.79 -19.03 14.15
CA ASN A 117 -4.93 -19.62 14.86
C ASN A 117 -4.84 -21.15 14.94
N HIS A 118 -5.32 -21.70 16.06
CA HIS A 118 -5.45 -23.14 16.29
C HIS A 118 -4.14 -23.92 16.06
N VAL A 119 -3.03 -23.38 16.54
CA VAL A 119 -1.70 -23.97 16.42
C VAL A 119 -1.66 -25.46 16.76
N PRO A 120 -2.35 -25.98 17.82
CA PRO A 120 -2.34 -27.40 18.14
C PRO A 120 -2.91 -28.33 17.06
N ARG A 121 -3.61 -27.78 16.05
CA ARG A 121 -4.18 -28.54 14.92
C ARG A 121 -3.28 -28.54 13.69
N LEU A 122 -2.21 -27.75 13.70
CA LEU A 122 -1.30 -27.56 12.56
C LEU A 122 -0.06 -28.48 12.71
N SER A 123 0.52 -28.86 11.59
CA SER A 123 1.85 -29.47 11.63
C SER A 123 2.92 -28.43 11.96
N ARG A 124 4.03 -28.87 12.53
CA ARG A 124 5.19 -28.03 12.82
C ARG A 124 5.67 -27.27 11.58
N GLU A 125 5.74 -27.95 10.43
CA GLU A 125 6.15 -27.35 9.16
C GLU A 125 5.21 -26.22 8.74
N ARG A 126 3.89 -26.42 8.93
CA ARG A 126 2.90 -25.40 8.60
C ARG A 126 2.98 -24.18 9.51
N ILE A 127 3.23 -24.38 10.80
CA ILE A 127 3.43 -23.27 11.75
C ILE A 127 4.64 -22.43 11.32
N LEU A 128 5.76 -23.08 10.99
CA LEU A 128 6.99 -22.42 10.55
C LEU A 128 6.80 -21.67 9.21
N GLU A 129 6.04 -22.24 8.29
CA GLU A 129 5.71 -21.62 6.99
C GLU A 129 4.89 -20.34 7.20
N VAL A 130 3.82 -20.41 8.01
CA VAL A 130 2.96 -19.26 8.30
C VAL A 130 3.72 -18.17 9.07
N ALA A 131 4.51 -18.55 10.06
CA ALA A 131 5.37 -17.60 10.79
C ALA A 131 6.36 -16.89 9.85
N GLY A 132 6.96 -17.63 8.91
CA GLY A 132 7.81 -17.07 7.86
C GLY A 132 7.08 -16.07 6.97
N TYR A 133 5.91 -16.43 6.49
CA TYR A 133 5.03 -15.57 5.69
C TYR A 133 4.65 -14.28 6.44
N TYR A 134 4.24 -14.37 7.69
CA TYR A 134 3.89 -13.19 8.49
C TYR A 134 5.09 -12.27 8.75
N ARG A 135 6.28 -12.83 8.97
CA ARG A 135 7.51 -12.05 9.08
C ARG A 135 7.84 -11.32 7.78
N GLU A 136 7.68 -11.96 6.63
CA GLU A 136 7.87 -11.32 5.32
C GLU A 136 6.81 -10.22 5.06
N ALA A 137 5.60 -10.41 5.58
CA ALA A 137 4.56 -9.38 5.57
C ALA A 137 4.87 -8.19 6.50
N GLY A 138 5.83 -8.34 7.43
CA GLY A 138 6.35 -7.30 8.32
C GLY A 138 5.79 -7.38 9.75
N ALA A 139 5.25 -8.52 10.18
CA ALA A 139 4.87 -8.73 11.58
C ALA A 139 6.08 -8.61 12.51
N ASP A 140 5.87 -8.02 13.68
CA ASP A 140 6.88 -7.88 14.74
C ASP A 140 6.85 -9.04 15.72
N VAL A 141 5.65 -9.58 15.98
CA VAL A 141 5.40 -10.67 16.93
C VAL A 141 4.53 -11.71 16.23
N ILE A 142 4.90 -12.97 16.36
CA ILE A 142 4.05 -14.10 15.96
C ILE A 142 3.27 -14.57 17.19
N ASP A 143 1.97 -14.49 17.09
CA ASP A 143 1.08 -14.93 18.14
C ASP A 143 0.61 -16.37 17.89
N LEU A 144 0.77 -17.22 18.90
CA LEU A 144 0.44 -18.64 18.84
C LEU A 144 -0.92 -18.86 19.48
N GLY A 145 -2.00 -18.78 18.69
CA GLY A 145 -3.37 -18.97 19.13
C GLY A 145 -3.68 -20.43 19.42
N LEU A 146 -3.95 -20.77 20.68
CA LEU A 146 -4.29 -22.13 21.08
C LEU A 146 -5.79 -22.40 20.92
N SER A 147 -6.19 -23.64 21.07
CA SER A 147 -7.58 -24.07 20.91
C SER A 147 -8.07 -24.77 22.21
N LEU A 148 -9.28 -24.46 22.62
CA LEU A 148 -9.87 -25.01 23.85
C LEU A 148 -10.06 -26.53 23.82
N ASP A 149 -10.08 -27.17 22.66
CA ASP A 149 -10.36 -28.60 22.49
C ASP A 149 -9.11 -29.48 22.40
N ARG A 150 -7.93 -28.90 22.29
CA ARG A 150 -6.66 -29.63 22.21
C ARG A 150 -5.54 -28.86 22.91
N ARG A 151 -5.03 -29.47 23.97
CA ARG A 151 -3.86 -28.95 24.71
C ARG A 151 -2.57 -29.14 23.94
N TRP A 152 -1.65 -28.20 24.11
CA TRP A 152 -0.38 -28.16 23.38
C TRP A 152 0.86 -28.37 24.26
N LEU A 153 0.69 -29.03 25.39
CA LEU A 153 1.72 -29.20 26.42
C LEU A 153 2.93 -30.04 25.96
N GLU A 154 2.71 -31.01 25.08
CA GLU A 154 3.78 -31.93 24.63
C GLU A 154 4.57 -31.39 23.48
N GLU A 155 3.90 -30.89 22.39
CA GLU A 155 4.55 -30.42 21.20
C GLU A 155 5.01 -28.94 21.29
N GLY A 156 4.30 -28.16 22.11
CA GLY A 156 4.49 -26.71 22.23
C GLY A 156 5.93 -26.27 22.52
N PRO A 157 6.58 -26.81 23.54
CA PRO A 157 7.94 -26.40 23.91
C PRO A 157 8.95 -26.51 22.76
N ALA A 158 8.88 -27.60 21.98
CA ALA A 158 9.80 -27.84 20.88
C ALA A 158 9.57 -26.84 19.71
N VAL A 159 8.29 -26.51 19.41
CA VAL A 159 7.96 -25.55 18.34
C VAL A 159 8.32 -24.12 18.75
N ILE A 160 8.04 -23.74 20.00
CA ILE A 160 8.42 -22.43 20.54
C ILE A 160 9.95 -22.27 20.50
N ALA A 161 10.69 -23.26 20.97
CA ALA A 161 12.16 -23.23 20.94
C ALA A 161 12.69 -23.03 19.51
N GLU A 162 12.17 -23.76 18.52
CA GLU A 162 12.60 -23.63 17.14
C GLU A 162 12.27 -22.24 16.54
N LEU A 163 11.08 -21.71 16.80
CA LEU A 163 10.72 -20.36 16.35
C LEU A 163 11.67 -19.30 16.95
N ARG A 164 12.01 -19.46 18.23
CA ARG A 164 12.99 -18.59 18.91
C ARG A 164 14.39 -18.70 18.31
N GLU A 165 14.87 -19.91 18.04
CA GLU A 165 16.15 -20.13 17.37
C GLU A 165 16.20 -19.46 15.98
N ARG A 166 15.05 -19.36 15.30
CA ARG A 166 14.91 -18.65 14.02
C ARG A 166 14.74 -17.12 14.19
N GLY A 167 14.81 -16.61 15.42
CA GLY A 167 14.77 -15.19 15.74
C GLY A 167 13.39 -14.56 15.71
N PHE A 168 12.32 -15.33 15.92
CA PHE A 168 10.99 -14.78 16.11
C PHE A 168 10.77 -14.26 17.53
N THR A 169 10.10 -13.12 17.66
CA THR A 169 9.44 -12.69 18.90
C THR A 169 8.07 -13.34 18.96
N LEU A 170 7.73 -13.92 20.11
CA LEU A 170 6.57 -14.79 20.24
C LEU A 170 5.60 -14.32 21.32
N SER A 171 4.32 -14.49 21.06
CA SER A 171 3.27 -14.49 22.06
C SER A 171 2.50 -15.81 22.05
N ILE A 172 1.81 -16.10 23.14
CA ILE A 172 0.91 -17.25 23.29
C ILE A 172 -0.48 -16.74 23.66
N ASP A 173 -1.51 -17.14 22.91
CA ASP A 173 -2.90 -16.81 23.25
C ASP A 173 -3.63 -18.03 23.81
N THR A 174 -3.79 -18.02 25.12
CA THR A 174 -4.52 -19.04 25.91
C THR A 174 -4.88 -18.52 27.29
N MET A 175 -5.97 -19.02 27.86
CA MET A 175 -6.36 -18.78 29.24
C MET A 175 -6.01 -19.99 30.16
N ASP A 176 -5.50 -21.09 29.56
CA ASP A 176 -5.13 -22.28 30.34
C ASP A 176 -3.82 -22.05 31.11
N ARG A 177 -3.88 -22.22 32.41
CA ARG A 177 -2.78 -21.93 33.33
C ARG A 177 -1.53 -22.78 33.07
N GLU A 178 -1.70 -24.05 32.69
CA GLU A 178 -0.58 -24.94 32.41
C GLU A 178 0.08 -24.61 31.10
N GLU A 179 -0.70 -24.25 30.09
CA GLU A 179 -0.18 -23.80 28.79
C GLU A 179 0.56 -22.45 28.88
N ILE A 180 0.03 -21.51 29.69
CA ILE A 180 0.72 -20.24 29.97
C ILE A 180 2.09 -20.49 30.57
N LEU A 181 2.16 -21.34 31.61
CA LEU A 181 3.40 -21.64 32.30
C LEU A 181 4.38 -22.41 31.40
N MET A 182 3.88 -23.37 30.63
CA MET A 182 4.67 -24.11 29.64
C MET A 182 5.28 -23.17 28.62
N ALA A 183 4.49 -22.25 28.05
CA ALA A 183 4.96 -21.31 27.04
C ALA A 183 5.98 -20.30 27.61
N ASP A 184 5.75 -19.77 28.80
CA ASP A 184 6.72 -18.93 29.52
C ASP A 184 8.03 -19.67 29.80
N GLU A 185 7.98 -20.93 30.19
CA GLU A 185 9.17 -21.74 30.38
C GLU A 185 9.91 -22.03 29.07
N ALA A 186 9.17 -22.25 27.97
CA ALA A 186 9.72 -22.40 26.63
C ALA A 186 10.26 -21.07 26.04
N GLY A 187 9.90 -19.92 26.62
CA GLY A 187 10.53 -18.63 26.36
C GLY A 187 9.75 -17.73 25.42
N VAL A 188 8.42 -17.71 25.45
CA VAL A 188 7.65 -16.66 24.77
C VAL A 188 7.91 -15.29 25.38
N ASP A 189 7.72 -14.25 24.61
CA ASP A 189 7.97 -12.86 25.04
C ASP A 189 6.71 -12.24 25.64
N TYR A 190 5.53 -12.68 25.19
CA TYR A 190 4.22 -12.17 25.64
C TYR A 190 3.24 -13.30 25.94
N VAL A 191 2.26 -13.01 26.81
CA VAL A 191 1.14 -13.89 27.14
C VAL A 191 -0.18 -13.16 26.95
N LEU A 192 -1.03 -13.65 26.07
CA LEU A 192 -2.43 -13.30 25.88
C LEU A 192 -3.28 -14.42 26.48
N SER A 193 -4.05 -14.26 27.63
CA SER A 193 -4.12 -13.01 28.38
C SER A 193 -4.19 -13.33 29.89
N LEU A 194 -4.00 -12.31 30.71
CA LEU A 194 -4.30 -12.40 32.13
C LEU A 194 -5.50 -11.52 32.49
N ASN A 195 -6.35 -12.08 33.40
CA ASN A 195 -7.48 -11.38 34.00
C ASN A 195 -7.65 -11.79 35.47
N GLY A 196 -8.80 -11.53 36.10
CA GLY A 196 -9.08 -11.88 37.50
C GLY A 196 -8.93 -13.37 37.83
N SER A 197 -9.14 -14.27 36.84
CA SER A 197 -9.10 -15.72 37.06
C SER A 197 -7.69 -16.33 37.12
N ASN A 198 -6.68 -15.65 36.51
CA ASN A 198 -5.32 -16.20 36.39
C ASN A 198 -4.20 -15.20 36.67
N ARG A 199 -4.51 -13.96 37.10
CA ARG A 199 -3.53 -12.90 37.36
C ARG A 199 -2.43 -13.24 38.37
N ASP A 200 -2.69 -14.19 39.25
CA ASP A 200 -1.69 -14.69 40.21
C ASP A 200 -0.49 -15.37 39.53
N LEU A 201 -0.65 -15.82 38.28
CA LEU A 201 0.47 -16.32 37.46
C LEU A 201 1.54 -15.25 37.22
N ALA A 202 1.16 -13.98 37.24
CA ALA A 202 2.09 -12.87 37.03
C ALA A 202 3.30 -12.93 37.97
N GLU A 203 3.16 -13.43 39.20
CA GLU A 203 4.28 -13.59 40.14
C GLU A 203 5.41 -14.46 39.59
N ARG A 204 5.06 -15.45 38.75
CA ARG A 204 5.97 -16.46 38.21
C ARG A 204 6.45 -16.17 36.80
N LEU A 205 5.65 -15.44 35.97
CA LEU A 205 5.93 -15.21 34.57
C LEU A 205 7.18 -14.34 34.34
N ARG A 206 7.96 -14.71 33.36
CA ARG A 206 9.05 -13.89 32.78
C ARG A 206 8.55 -13.08 31.59
N ALA A 207 7.62 -13.66 30.82
CA ALA A 207 6.97 -13.02 29.71
C ALA A 207 6.11 -11.82 30.15
N THR A 208 5.94 -10.85 29.28
CA THR A 208 5.07 -9.68 29.51
C THR A 208 3.62 -10.05 29.24
N PRO A 209 2.73 -10.02 30.25
CA PRO A 209 1.32 -10.33 30.02
C PRO A 209 0.55 -9.18 29.41
N ILE A 210 -0.45 -9.50 28.60
CA ILE A 210 -1.52 -8.61 28.16
C ILE A 210 -2.70 -8.78 29.09
N LEU A 211 -3.16 -7.68 29.70
CA LEU A 211 -4.22 -7.69 30.70
C LEU A 211 -5.55 -7.37 30.04
N ILE A 212 -6.54 -8.18 30.30
CA ILE A 212 -7.92 -8.02 29.83
C ILE A 212 -8.91 -7.92 30.98
N PRO A 213 -10.09 -7.31 30.83
CA PRO A 213 -11.17 -7.40 31.81
C PRO A 213 -11.75 -8.83 31.88
N ASP A 214 -12.43 -9.18 32.98
CA ASP A 214 -13.10 -10.47 33.13
C ASP A 214 -14.29 -10.63 32.17
N THR A 215 -14.98 -9.53 31.90
CA THR A 215 -15.89 -9.34 30.77
C THR A 215 -15.64 -7.97 30.14
N PRO A 216 -15.95 -7.77 28.86
CA PRO A 216 -15.63 -6.50 28.17
C PRO A 216 -16.12 -5.23 28.91
N GLU A 217 -17.25 -5.29 29.58
CA GLU A 217 -17.83 -4.14 30.30
C GLU A 217 -17.22 -3.93 31.71
N ASP A 218 -16.54 -4.94 32.26
CA ASP A 218 -16.03 -4.92 33.64
C ASP A 218 -14.63 -4.27 33.72
N LEU A 219 -14.56 -2.96 33.51
CA LEU A 219 -13.31 -2.23 33.69
C LEU A 219 -12.79 -2.28 35.14
N ALA A 220 -13.64 -2.60 36.17
CA ALA A 220 -13.18 -2.70 37.53
C ALA A 220 -12.31 -3.93 37.75
N SER A 221 -12.60 -5.05 37.10
CA SER A 221 -11.74 -6.25 37.11
C SER A 221 -10.38 -5.98 36.42
N LEU A 222 -10.38 -5.23 35.32
CA LEU A 222 -9.14 -4.80 34.63
C LEU A 222 -8.30 -3.92 35.56
N GLU A 223 -8.89 -2.91 36.21
CA GLU A 223 -8.19 -2.05 37.18
C GLU A 223 -7.58 -2.85 38.33
N ALA A 224 -8.30 -3.83 38.84
CA ALA A 224 -7.79 -4.71 39.89
C ALA A 224 -6.60 -5.56 39.43
N THR A 225 -6.62 -6.00 38.17
CA THR A 225 -5.50 -6.75 37.57
C THR A 225 -4.30 -5.84 37.30
N ILE A 226 -4.50 -4.64 36.82
CA ILE A 226 -3.45 -3.61 36.65
C ILE A 226 -2.78 -3.33 38.01
N ALA A 227 -3.57 -3.02 39.03
CA ALA A 227 -3.05 -2.72 40.37
C ALA A 227 -2.24 -3.88 40.94
N HIS A 228 -2.65 -5.14 40.67
CA HIS A 228 -1.88 -6.31 41.06
C HIS A 228 -0.50 -6.36 40.39
N LEU A 229 -0.41 -6.17 39.07
CA LEU A 229 0.87 -6.18 38.34
C LEU A 229 1.78 -5.03 38.78
N GLU A 230 1.20 -3.83 38.98
CA GLU A 230 1.93 -2.66 39.52
C GLU A 230 2.53 -2.95 40.91
N SER A 231 1.76 -3.61 41.77
CA SER A 231 2.25 -4.02 43.11
C SER A 231 3.45 -5.00 43.06
N LEU A 232 3.56 -5.76 41.96
CA LEU A 232 4.68 -6.66 41.67
C LEU A 232 5.84 -5.98 40.99
N GLY A 233 5.65 -4.72 40.46
CA GLY A 233 6.64 -4.01 39.69
C GLY A 233 6.90 -4.68 38.33
N LYS A 234 5.93 -5.39 37.75
CA LYS A 234 6.07 -6.15 36.50
C LYS A 234 5.54 -5.35 35.30
N PRO A 235 6.20 -5.43 34.13
CA PRO A 235 5.68 -4.85 32.91
C PRO A 235 4.42 -5.58 32.46
N TYR A 236 3.53 -4.85 31.78
CA TYR A 236 2.29 -5.37 31.21
C TYR A 236 1.82 -4.51 30.03
N LEU A 237 0.97 -5.08 29.18
CA LEU A 237 0.16 -4.35 28.22
C LEU A 237 -1.31 -4.46 28.64
N VAL A 238 -2.14 -3.53 28.16
CA VAL A 238 -3.58 -3.51 28.46
C VAL A 238 -4.38 -3.62 27.17
N ASP A 239 -5.31 -4.58 27.11
CA ASP A 239 -6.30 -4.69 26.06
C ASP A 239 -7.72 -4.59 26.66
N PRO A 240 -8.41 -3.45 26.52
CA PRO A 240 -9.80 -3.31 26.96
C PRO A 240 -10.82 -4.14 26.17
N ILE A 241 -10.37 -4.92 25.21
CA ILE A 241 -11.10 -5.77 24.27
C ILE A 241 -11.99 -4.97 23.32
N ILE A 242 -11.67 -5.04 22.02
CA ILE A 242 -12.56 -4.53 20.97
C ILE A 242 -13.57 -5.62 20.62
N GLU A 243 -14.85 -5.27 20.60
CA GLU A 243 -15.94 -6.16 20.26
C GLU A 243 -16.37 -5.98 18.80
N PRO A 244 -16.89 -7.05 18.16
CA PRO A 244 -17.43 -6.98 16.82
C PRO A 244 -18.63 -6.02 16.70
N ILE A 245 -18.93 -5.60 15.47
CA ILE A 245 -20.15 -4.85 15.16
C ILE A 245 -21.37 -5.71 15.51
N GLY A 246 -22.33 -5.12 16.19
CA GLY A 246 -23.53 -5.80 16.67
C GLY A 246 -23.47 -6.32 18.11
N THR A 247 -22.25 -6.41 18.68
CA THR A 247 -22.06 -6.90 20.05
C THR A 247 -21.39 -5.91 21.00
N GLY A 248 -21.00 -4.70 20.52
CA GLY A 248 -20.42 -3.69 21.40
C GLY A 248 -19.31 -2.83 20.79
N PHE A 249 -19.08 -2.88 19.50
CA PHE A 249 -17.98 -2.15 18.84
C PHE A 249 -17.88 -0.67 19.26
N ALA A 250 -18.99 0.08 19.19
CA ALA A 250 -18.96 1.50 19.53
C ALA A 250 -18.63 1.73 21.03
N ALA A 251 -19.14 0.87 21.92
CA ALA A 251 -18.84 0.93 23.34
C ALA A 251 -17.37 0.59 23.61
N SER A 252 -16.80 -0.36 22.87
CA SER A 252 -15.39 -0.74 23.03
C SER A 252 -14.45 0.40 22.70
N LEU A 253 -14.69 1.18 21.65
CA LEU A 253 -13.89 2.39 21.37
C LEU A 253 -13.91 3.36 22.56
N GLY A 254 -15.06 3.52 23.19
CA GLY A 254 -15.20 4.33 24.43
C GLY A 254 -14.36 3.77 25.57
N ARG A 255 -14.27 2.44 25.72
CA ARG A 255 -13.44 1.79 26.76
C ARG A 255 -11.94 2.06 26.53
N TYR A 256 -11.45 1.97 25.30
CA TYR A 256 -10.07 2.32 24.98
C TYR A 256 -9.74 3.77 25.34
N LEU A 257 -10.64 4.71 25.01
CA LEU A 257 -10.49 6.11 25.39
C LEU A 257 -10.45 6.28 26.91
N GLU A 258 -11.34 5.60 27.64
CA GLU A 258 -11.41 5.69 29.08
C GLU A 258 -10.19 5.07 29.79
N VAL A 259 -9.73 3.90 29.31
CA VAL A 259 -8.51 3.27 29.84
C VAL A 259 -7.28 4.14 29.60
N ARG A 260 -7.12 4.72 28.40
CA ARG A 260 -6.04 5.63 28.12
C ARG A 260 -6.08 6.87 29.03
N ARG A 261 -7.27 7.40 29.29
CA ARG A 261 -7.44 8.56 30.17
C ARG A 261 -7.03 8.22 31.62
N ARG A 262 -7.32 7.03 32.12
CA ARG A 262 -6.96 6.57 33.46
C ARG A 262 -5.49 6.20 33.59
N HIS A 263 -4.95 5.57 32.55
CA HIS A 263 -3.57 5.07 32.48
C HIS A 263 -2.82 5.69 31.29
N PRO A 264 -2.41 6.99 31.37
CA PRO A 264 -1.82 7.69 30.23
C PRO A 264 -0.55 7.03 29.69
N GLU A 265 0.24 6.41 30.57
CA GLU A 265 1.54 5.83 30.25
C GLU A 265 1.49 4.31 29.99
N ALA A 266 0.34 3.65 30.18
CA ALA A 266 0.25 2.22 29.98
C ALA A 266 0.44 1.85 28.50
N GLU A 267 1.28 0.85 28.23
CA GLU A 267 1.28 0.23 26.90
C GLU A 267 -0.05 -0.49 26.66
N MET A 268 -0.61 -0.30 25.46
CA MET A 268 -1.89 -0.88 25.10
C MET A 268 -1.79 -1.70 23.82
N LEU A 269 -2.67 -2.70 23.73
CA LEU A 269 -2.89 -3.52 22.55
C LEU A 269 -4.36 -3.41 22.12
N MET A 270 -4.63 -3.53 20.80
CA MET A 270 -5.98 -3.70 20.26
C MET A 270 -6.02 -4.90 19.32
N GLY A 271 -6.92 -5.85 19.59
CA GLY A 271 -7.18 -7.02 18.75
C GLY A 271 -8.01 -6.66 17.53
N ILE A 272 -7.43 -5.96 16.52
CA ILE A 272 -8.17 -5.52 15.32
C ILE A 272 -8.71 -6.69 14.49
N GLY A 273 -8.13 -7.89 14.64
CA GLY A 273 -8.61 -9.13 14.03
C GLY A 273 -10.08 -9.41 14.30
N ASN A 274 -10.57 -9.09 15.51
CA ASN A 274 -11.99 -9.26 15.89
C ASN A 274 -12.97 -8.51 14.95
N LEU A 275 -12.54 -7.40 14.37
CA LEU A 275 -13.35 -6.65 13.42
C LEU A 275 -13.18 -7.15 11.99
N THR A 276 -11.95 -7.38 11.56
CA THR A 276 -11.65 -7.78 10.18
C THR A 276 -12.17 -9.18 9.89
N GLU A 277 -12.10 -10.10 10.84
CA GLU A 277 -12.60 -11.47 10.71
C GLU A 277 -14.14 -11.54 10.72
N LEU A 278 -14.78 -10.77 11.61
CA LEU A 278 -16.23 -10.85 11.84
C LEU A 278 -17.04 -9.80 11.05
N THR A 279 -16.42 -9.16 10.04
CA THR A 279 -17.11 -8.22 9.15
C THR A 279 -16.88 -8.64 7.70
N GLU A 280 -17.94 -9.04 6.99
CA GLU A 280 -17.88 -9.40 5.56
C GLU A 280 -17.59 -8.17 4.68
N ALA A 281 -16.36 -7.67 4.77
CA ALA A 281 -15.84 -6.57 3.97
C ALA A 281 -14.33 -6.74 3.78
N ASP A 282 -13.77 -6.20 2.68
CA ASP A 282 -12.32 -6.19 2.50
C ASP A 282 -11.64 -5.55 3.71
N SER A 283 -10.69 -6.27 4.33
CA SER A 283 -10.03 -5.88 5.59
C SER A 283 -9.27 -4.56 5.53
N THR A 284 -8.79 -4.16 4.34
CA THR A 284 -7.89 -3.01 4.15
C THR A 284 -8.43 -1.70 4.75
N GLY A 285 -9.71 -1.37 4.48
CA GLY A 285 -10.31 -0.14 5.01
C GLY A 285 -10.57 -0.20 6.51
N VAL A 286 -10.97 -1.36 7.02
CA VAL A 286 -11.22 -1.62 8.45
C VAL A 286 -9.89 -1.50 9.21
N THR A 287 -8.86 -2.19 8.74
CA THR A 287 -7.51 -2.16 9.30
C THR A 287 -6.94 -0.73 9.33
N ALA A 288 -7.04 0.00 8.20
CA ALA A 288 -6.53 1.36 8.13
C ALA A 288 -7.20 2.29 9.15
N LEU A 289 -8.53 2.20 9.32
CA LEU A 289 -9.27 3.02 10.27
C LEU A 289 -8.91 2.69 11.71
N LEU A 290 -8.84 1.40 12.07
CA LEU A 290 -8.51 0.96 13.43
C LEU A 290 -7.07 1.29 13.80
N VAL A 291 -6.11 1.09 12.89
CA VAL A 291 -4.71 1.49 13.12
C VAL A 291 -4.59 3.00 13.24
N GLY A 292 -5.38 3.79 12.48
CA GLY A 292 -5.46 5.24 12.67
C GLY A 292 -5.94 5.63 14.05
N PHE A 293 -7.00 4.99 14.55
CA PHE A 293 -7.47 5.19 15.93
C PHE A 293 -6.39 4.82 16.96
N CYS A 294 -5.71 3.69 16.77
CA CYS A 294 -4.61 3.27 17.63
C CYS A 294 -3.48 4.31 17.63
N GLN A 295 -3.09 4.80 16.45
CA GLN A 295 -2.04 5.79 16.30
C GLN A 295 -2.35 7.07 17.07
N GLU A 296 -3.55 7.63 16.91
CA GLU A 296 -3.97 8.86 17.59
C GLU A 296 -4.10 8.70 19.10
N LEU A 297 -4.55 7.51 19.56
CA LEU A 297 -4.71 7.24 20.99
C LEU A 297 -3.42 6.78 21.68
N GLY A 298 -2.33 6.60 20.93
CA GLY A 298 -1.05 6.10 21.48
C GLY A 298 -1.05 4.60 21.78
N ILE A 299 -1.94 3.82 21.16
CA ILE A 299 -1.91 2.35 21.21
C ILE A 299 -0.82 1.88 20.24
N ARG A 300 0.21 1.24 20.77
CA ARG A 300 1.42 0.89 19.98
C ARG A 300 1.51 -0.59 19.64
N ASN A 301 0.45 -1.36 19.88
CA ASN A 301 0.38 -2.77 19.53
C ASN A 301 -0.99 -3.09 18.96
N VAL A 302 -1.02 -3.82 17.84
CA VAL A 302 -2.25 -4.34 17.23
C VAL A 302 -2.10 -5.83 16.97
N LEU A 303 -3.16 -6.60 17.24
CA LEU A 303 -3.22 -8.01 16.91
C LEU A 303 -4.17 -8.23 15.75
N THR A 304 -3.73 -8.96 14.74
CA THR A 304 -4.52 -9.31 13.54
C THR A 304 -4.28 -10.75 13.13
N THR A 305 -5.16 -11.26 12.28
CA THR A 305 -5.12 -12.63 11.75
C THR A 305 -5.58 -12.69 10.30
N GLU A 306 -5.28 -13.80 9.61
CA GLU A 306 -5.65 -14.04 8.20
C GLU A 306 -6.42 -15.35 8.02
N VAL A 307 -7.28 -15.71 8.99
CA VAL A 307 -8.01 -17.00 8.94
C VAL A 307 -9.17 -17.04 7.98
N ILE A 308 -9.70 -15.89 7.58
CA ILE A 308 -10.84 -15.78 6.66
C ILE A 308 -10.40 -15.13 5.35
N GLU A 309 -11.06 -15.51 4.23
CA GLU A 309 -10.62 -15.07 2.90
C GLU A 309 -10.59 -13.55 2.71
N TRP A 310 -11.56 -12.81 3.23
CA TRP A 310 -11.57 -11.34 3.10
C TRP A 310 -10.58 -10.61 4.02
N ALA A 311 -9.96 -11.31 4.97
CA ALA A 311 -8.87 -10.81 5.80
C ALA A 311 -7.47 -11.23 5.30
N ARG A 312 -7.38 -11.93 4.16
CA ARG A 312 -6.06 -12.29 3.57
C ARG A 312 -5.26 -11.05 3.21
N GLY A 313 -4.06 -10.95 3.77
CA GLY A 313 -3.19 -9.79 3.64
C GLY A 313 -3.31 -8.81 4.80
N ALA A 314 -4.17 -9.06 5.79
CA ALA A 314 -4.40 -8.16 6.93
C ALA A 314 -3.13 -7.82 7.72
N VAL A 315 -2.18 -8.75 7.83
CA VAL A 315 -0.87 -8.49 8.46
C VAL A 315 -0.11 -7.43 7.66
N ARG A 316 -0.02 -7.57 6.34
CA ARG A 316 0.64 -6.58 5.49
C ARG A 316 -0.09 -5.25 5.49
N GLU A 317 -1.40 -5.27 5.51
CA GLU A 317 -2.26 -4.08 5.59
C GLU A 317 -2.02 -3.32 6.89
N ALA A 318 -1.93 -4.02 8.03
CA ALA A 318 -1.64 -3.41 9.33
C ALA A 318 -0.27 -2.71 9.35
N VAL A 319 0.75 -3.33 8.76
CA VAL A 319 2.09 -2.74 8.62
C VAL A 319 2.05 -1.47 7.77
N LEU A 320 1.39 -1.52 6.60
CA LEU A 320 1.26 -0.36 5.72
C LEU A 320 0.43 0.76 6.35
N ALA A 321 -0.65 0.39 7.05
CA ALA A 321 -1.47 1.34 7.78
C ALA A 321 -0.67 2.01 8.92
N ALA A 322 0.12 1.24 9.67
CA ALA A 322 0.98 1.78 10.72
C ALA A 322 1.99 2.80 10.17
N GLN A 323 2.62 2.51 9.03
CA GLN A 323 3.51 3.46 8.36
C GLN A 323 2.78 4.73 7.92
N LEU A 324 1.60 4.57 7.32
CA LEU A 324 0.82 5.69 6.80
C LEU A 324 0.29 6.59 7.91
N MET A 325 -0.23 6.01 8.99
CA MET A 325 -0.82 6.76 10.10
C MET A 325 0.25 7.41 11.00
N HIS A 326 1.39 6.73 11.20
CA HIS A 326 2.54 7.33 11.87
C HIS A 326 3.03 8.59 11.14
N PHE A 327 3.23 8.49 9.82
CA PHE A 327 3.61 9.64 9.00
C PHE A 327 2.59 10.78 9.08
N ALA A 328 1.29 10.47 8.99
CA ALA A 328 0.22 11.46 9.04
C ALA A 328 0.23 12.21 10.38
N GLN A 329 0.43 11.50 11.50
CA GLN A 329 0.50 12.07 12.83
C GLN A 329 1.77 12.94 13.01
N GLU A 330 2.94 12.45 12.59
CA GLU A 330 4.20 13.19 12.65
C GLU A 330 4.16 14.50 11.86
N GLN A 331 3.52 14.46 10.68
CA GLN A 331 3.40 15.64 9.82
C GLN A 331 2.19 16.52 10.16
N GLY A 332 1.30 16.09 11.05
CA GLY A 332 0.06 16.82 11.37
C GLY A 332 -0.87 16.99 10.17
N THR A 333 -0.88 16.04 9.24
CA THR A 333 -1.65 16.10 7.99
C THR A 333 -2.50 14.85 7.78
N PRO A 334 -3.64 14.91 7.09
CA PRO A 334 -4.37 13.71 6.71
C PRO A 334 -3.51 12.74 5.88
N PRO A 335 -3.72 11.42 6.01
CA PRO A 335 -2.97 10.38 5.29
C PRO A 335 -3.40 10.27 3.81
N LYS A 336 -3.32 11.38 3.08
CA LYS A 336 -3.77 11.50 1.69
C LYS A 336 -2.60 11.82 0.76
N HIS A 337 -2.53 11.15 -0.38
CA HIS A 337 -1.47 11.32 -1.39
C HIS A 337 -0.05 11.03 -0.86
N VAL A 338 0.07 10.17 0.12
CA VAL A 338 1.35 9.71 0.72
C VAL A 338 1.75 8.36 0.13
N ASP A 339 0.92 7.35 0.35
CA ASP A 339 1.14 5.97 -0.08
C ASP A 339 -0.18 5.34 -0.56
N GLY A 340 -0.23 4.97 -1.83
CA GLY A 340 -1.41 4.35 -2.44
C GLY A 340 -1.50 2.83 -2.26
N ARG A 341 -0.53 2.18 -1.58
CA ARG A 341 -0.49 0.71 -1.48
C ARG A 341 -1.70 0.08 -0.78
N LEU A 342 -2.41 0.82 0.04
CA LEU A 342 -3.68 0.38 0.65
C LEU A 342 -4.90 0.57 -0.28
N LEU A 343 -4.74 1.20 -1.44
CA LEU A 343 -5.78 1.30 -2.47
C LEU A 343 -5.71 0.04 -3.36
N THR A 344 -6.47 -0.99 -3.02
CA THR A 344 -6.41 -2.27 -3.73
C THR A 344 -7.40 -2.37 -4.88
N VAL A 345 -8.61 -1.86 -4.73
CA VAL A 345 -9.66 -1.92 -5.74
C VAL A 345 -9.80 -0.62 -6.51
N LYS A 346 -9.73 0.54 -5.86
CA LYS A 346 -9.90 1.86 -6.47
C LYS A 346 -8.54 2.48 -6.84
N ASP A 347 -8.52 3.34 -7.85
CA ASP A 347 -7.35 4.16 -8.15
C ASP A 347 -7.29 5.38 -7.22
N GLU A 348 -6.07 5.86 -6.96
CA GLU A 348 -5.84 7.11 -6.23
C GLU A 348 -6.45 8.31 -6.96
N ASP A 349 -6.36 8.31 -8.29
CA ASP A 349 -6.80 9.41 -9.13
C ASP A 349 -7.29 8.88 -10.50
N LEU A 350 -8.61 8.72 -10.63
CA LEU A 350 -9.22 8.38 -11.91
C LEU A 350 -9.25 9.61 -12.81
N ARG A 351 -8.47 9.60 -13.88
CA ARG A 351 -8.46 10.65 -14.92
C ARG A 351 -9.03 10.11 -16.21
N PRO A 352 -10.28 10.44 -16.55
CA PRO A 352 -10.87 10.04 -17.82
C PRO A 352 -9.99 10.52 -18.99
N TYR A 353 -9.87 9.69 -20.00
CA TYR A 353 -9.24 10.10 -21.25
C TYR A 353 -10.21 10.97 -22.05
N ALA A 354 -9.82 12.20 -22.39
CA ALA A 354 -10.59 12.95 -23.36
C ALA A 354 -10.46 12.27 -24.74
N GLU A 355 -11.56 11.92 -25.37
CA GLU A 355 -11.55 11.27 -26.69
C GLU A 355 -10.77 12.09 -27.73
N SER A 356 -10.87 13.42 -27.67
CA SER A 356 -10.10 14.32 -28.53
C SER A 356 -8.59 14.13 -28.37
N GLU A 357 -8.09 13.90 -27.15
CA GLU A 357 -6.67 13.65 -26.91
C GLU A 357 -6.22 12.30 -27.49
N LEU A 358 -7.05 11.26 -27.35
CA LEU A 358 -6.73 9.97 -27.94
C LEU A 358 -6.80 9.99 -29.47
N ARG A 359 -7.68 10.79 -30.06
CA ARG A 359 -7.75 11.00 -31.52
C ARG A 359 -6.55 11.81 -32.01
N GLU A 360 -6.09 12.80 -31.26
CA GLU A 360 -4.83 13.51 -31.57
C GLU A 360 -3.63 12.54 -31.54
N LEU A 361 -3.60 11.63 -30.55
CA LEU A 361 -2.58 10.60 -30.46
C LEU A 361 -2.67 9.61 -31.64
N HIS A 362 -3.88 9.15 -31.97
CA HIS A 362 -4.14 8.29 -33.13
C HIS A 362 -3.60 8.90 -34.43
N ALA A 363 -3.85 10.18 -34.67
CA ALA A 363 -3.36 10.87 -35.85
C ALA A 363 -1.81 10.92 -35.98
N GLN A 364 -1.09 10.64 -34.89
CA GLN A 364 0.38 10.61 -34.86
C GLN A 364 0.94 9.17 -34.99
N VAL A 365 0.08 8.15 -34.90
CA VAL A 365 0.48 6.75 -35.02
C VAL A 365 0.67 6.42 -36.52
N THR A 366 1.83 5.85 -36.83
CA THR A 366 2.19 5.50 -38.23
C THR A 366 2.43 4.02 -38.44
N ASP A 367 2.32 3.22 -37.37
CA ASP A 367 2.56 1.77 -37.42
C ASP A 367 1.27 0.97 -37.15
N PRO A 368 1.23 -0.31 -37.57
CA PRO A 368 0.04 -1.15 -37.45
C PRO A 368 -0.18 -1.73 -36.04
N ASN A 369 0.70 -1.48 -35.05
CA ASN A 369 0.53 -2.02 -33.72
C ASN A 369 -0.60 -1.31 -32.99
N PHE A 370 -1.42 -2.05 -32.26
CA PHE A 370 -2.52 -1.49 -31.51
C PHE A 370 -2.05 -0.81 -30.22
N ARG A 371 -2.77 0.22 -29.82
CA ARG A 371 -2.69 0.92 -28.52
C ARG A 371 -4.03 0.77 -27.84
N ILE A 372 -4.01 0.30 -26.60
CA ILE A 372 -5.21 0.05 -25.80
C ILE A 372 -5.16 0.95 -24.57
N PHE A 373 -6.25 1.70 -24.36
CA PHE A 373 -6.49 2.54 -23.20
C PHE A 373 -7.87 2.24 -22.65
N ALA A 374 -8.03 2.34 -21.34
CA ALA A 374 -9.35 2.35 -20.73
C ALA A 374 -9.39 3.37 -19.58
N ASP A 375 -10.58 3.90 -19.37
CA ASP A 375 -10.97 4.68 -18.21
C ASP A 375 -12.22 4.07 -17.57
N GLY A 376 -12.84 4.77 -16.63
CA GLY A 376 -14.03 4.26 -15.96
C GLY A 376 -15.26 4.06 -16.86
N ASP A 377 -15.25 4.60 -18.08
CA ASP A 377 -16.41 4.62 -18.96
C ASP A 377 -16.19 3.84 -20.26
N TRP A 378 -14.99 3.94 -20.89
CA TRP A 378 -14.74 3.44 -22.22
C TRP A 378 -13.41 2.70 -22.36
N ILE A 379 -13.38 1.79 -23.35
CA ILE A 379 -12.16 1.17 -23.86
C ILE A 379 -11.89 1.79 -25.24
N TYR A 380 -10.65 2.21 -25.48
CA TYR A 380 -10.20 2.78 -26.72
C TYR A 380 -9.09 1.92 -27.29
N VAL A 381 -9.20 1.54 -28.57
CA VAL A 381 -8.19 0.76 -29.28
C VAL A 381 -7.92 1.40 -30.62
N PHE A 382 -6.64 1.66 -30.92
CA PHE A 382 -6.29 2.26 -32.20
C PHE A 382 -4.89 1.89 -32.67
N ASN A 383 -4.69 1.94 -33.99
CA ASN A 383 -3.41 1.85 -34.67
C ASN A 383 -3.36 2.95 -35.77
N ALA A 384 -2.46 2.85 -36.77
CA ALA A 384 -2.38 3.84 -37.84
C ALA A 384 -3.67 3.95 -38.68
N GLU A 385 -4.47 2.89 -38.80
CA GLU A 385 -5.59 2.79 -39.72
C GLU A 385 -6.95 2.82 -39.03
N LEU A 386 -7.01 2.38 -37.78
CA LEU A 386 -8.25 2.11 -37.09
C LEU A 386 -8.32 2.82 -35.72
N PHE A 387 -9.50 3.33 -35.37
CA PHE A 387 -9.83 3.86 -34.06
C PHE A 387 -11.18 3.29 -33.61
N VAL A 388 -11.17 2.41 -32.60
CA VAL A 388 -12.36 1.78 -32.02
C VAL A 388 -12.57 2.31 -30.61
N LYS A 389 -13.82 2.57 -30.26
CA LYS A 389 -14.28 2.92 -28.91
C LYS A 389 -15.45 2.03 -28.58
N GLY A 390 -15.42 1.40 -27.42
CA GLY A 390 -16.49 0.48 -27.02
C GLY A 390 -16.46 0.15 -25.52
N THR A 391 -17.36 -0.72 -25.12
CA THR A 391 -17.49 -1.21 -23.74
C THR A 391 -17.43 -2.73 -23.64
N ASP A 392 -17.69 -3.43 -24.74
CA ASP A 392 -17.59 -4.88 -24.83
C ASP A 392 -16.33 -5.28 -25.61
N PHE A 393 -15.52 -6.15 -25.01
CA PHE A 393 -14.23 -6.52 -25.59
C PHE A 393 -14.36 -7.43 -26.82
N ASN A 394 -15.43 -8.26 -26.94
CA ASN A 394 -15.67 -9.08 -28.12
C ASN A 394 -16.04 -8.20 -29.32
N GLU A 395 -16.99 -7.26 -29.12
CA GLU A 395 -17.37 -6.30 -30.17
C GLU A 395 -16.19 -5.43 -30.63
N ILE A 396 -15.31 -5.08 -29.69
CA ILE A 396 -14.07 -4.36 -30.01
C ILE A 396 -13.14 -5.27 -30.82
N PHE A 397 -12.89 -6.50 -30.35
CA PHE A 397 -11.95 -7.44 -30.97
C PHE A 397 -12.38 -7.79 -32.40
N ASP A 398 -13.67 -8.02 -32.64
CA ASP A 398 -14.22 -8.32 -33.98
C ASP A 398 -13.92 -7.23 -34.99
N GLN A 399 -13.82 -5.96 -34.55
CA GLN A 399 -13.50 -4.83 -35.40
C GLN A 399 -12.01 -4.71 -35.71
N LEU A 400 -11.13 -5.38 -34.94
CA LEU A 400 -9.67 -5.25 -35.13
C LEU A 400 -9.14 -6.05 -36.33
N GLY A 401 -9.90 -7.03 -36.83
CA GLY A 401 -9.54 -7.82 -37.99
C GLY A 401 -8.25 -8.63 -37.83
N VAL A 402 -8.02 -9.19 -36.64
CA VAL A 402 -6.78 -9.91 -36.29
C VAL A 402 -6.98 -11.41 -36.42
N ASP A 403 -6.34 -12.03 -37.41
CA ASP A 403 -6.43 -13.48 -37.68
C ASP A 403 -5.22 -14.26 -37.14
N GLU A 404 -4.11 -13.60 -36.78
CA GLU A 404 -2.91 -14.27 -36.29
C GLU A 404 -3.09 -14.70 -34.82
N PRO A 405 -2.97 -16.02 -34.49
CA PRO A 405 -3.33 -16.54 -33.16
C PRO A 405 -2.51 -15.95 -32.00
N THR A 406 -1.22 -15.71 -32.19
CA THR A 406 -0.34 -15.15 -31.15
C THR A 406 -0.72 -13.69 -30.86
N HIS A 407 -1.05 -12.93 -31.90
CA HIS A 407 -1.48 -11.54 -31.80
C HIS A 407 -2.90 -11.48 -31.18
N ALA A 408 -3.80 -12.35 -31.60
CA ALA A 408 -5.14 -12.45 -31.02
C ALA A 408 -5.08 -12.76 -29.50
N PHE A 409 -4.23 -13.71 -29.10
CA PHE A 409 -4.01 -14.03 -27.69
C PHE A 409 -3.47 -12.82 -26.88
N TYR A 410 -2.49 -12.11 -27.44
CA TYR A 410 -1.93 -10.92 -26.82
C TYR A 410 -3.00 -9.82 -26.65
N LEU A 411 -3.76 -9.51 -27.71
CA LEU A 411 -4.79 -8.49 -27.66
C LEU A 411 -5.95 -8.90 -26.74
N GLY A 412 -6.33 -10.17 -26.71
CA GLY A 412 -7.34 -10.69 -25.78
C GLY A 412 -6.94 -10.48 -24.31
N LYS A 413 -5.67 -10.75 -23.98
CA LYS A 413 -5.12 -10.46 -22.65
C LYS A 413 -5.22 -8.97 -22.30
N GLU A 414 -4.78 -8.08 -23.19
CA GLU A 414 -4.76 -6.64 -22.93
C GLU A 414 -6.18 -6.05 -22.90
N LEU A 415 -7.10 -6.51 -23.75
CA LEU A 415 -8.51 -6.13 -23.75
C LEU A 415 -9.23 -6.60 -22.48
N MET A 416 -8.89 -7.77 -21.95
CA MET A 416 -9.46 -8.23 -20.68
C MET A 416 -9.01 -7.32 -19.53
N LYS A 417 -7.74 -6.92 -19.47
CA LYS A 417 -7.28 -5.95 -18.47
C LYS A 417 -8.00 -4.60 -18.61
N ALA A 418 -8.17 -4.12 -19.83
CA ALA A 418 -8.93 -2.91 -20.10
C ALA A 418 -10.40 -3.02 -19.65
N THR A 419 -11.03 -4.19 -19.83
CA THR A 419 -12.39 -4.47 -19.37
C THR A 419 -12.50 -4.44 -17.85
N ILE A 420 -11.56 -5.08 -17.15
CA ILE A 420 -11.49 -5.07 -15.68
C ILE A 420 -11.27 -3.63 -15.17
N ALA A 421 -10.33 -2.90 -15.79
CA ALA A 421 -10.06 -1.51 -15.43
C ALA A 421 -11.32 -0.64 -15.57
N ARG A 422 -12.04 -0.75 -16.70
CA ARG A 422 -13.29 -0.04 -16.91
C ARG A 422 -14.34 -0.38 -15.84
N ALA A 423 -14.54 -1.69 -15.55
CA ALA A 423 -15.53 -2.14 -14.57
C ALA A 423 -15.23 -1.62 -13.15
N LEU A 424 -13.96 -1.52 -12.77
CA LEU A 424 -13.48 -1.03 -11.47
C LEU A 424 -13.19 0.47 -11.45
N ARG A 425 -13.48 1.18 -12.55
CA ARG A 425 -13.19 2.61 -12.71
C ARG A 425 -11.72 2.95 -12.48
N LYS A 426 -10.82 2.16 -13.09
CA LYS A 426 -9.38 2.36 -13.10
C LYS A 426 -8.91 2.90 -14.44
N ASN A 427 -7.81 3.65 -14.44
CA ASN A 427 -7.11 3.97 -15.67
C ASN A 427 -6.27 2.77 -16.11
N TYR A 428 -6.29 2.49 -17.42
CA TYR A 428 -5.46 1.45 -18.01
C TYR A 428 -4.76 1.94 -19.28
N ARG A 429 -3.54 1.52 -19.44
CA ARG A 429 -2.76 1.65 -20.68
C ARG A 429 -2.12 0.31 -20.97
N GLN A 430 -2.13 -0.10 -22.24
CA GLN A 430 -1.51 -1.33 -22.73
C GLN A 430 -0.09 -1.54 -22.17
N GLU A 431 0.23 -2.80 -21.86
CA GLU A 431 1.51 -3.23 -21.28
C GLU A 431 1.78 -2.72 -19.84
N SER A 432 0.81 -2.07 -19.21
CA SER A 432 0.88 -1.76 -17.78
C SER A 432 0.23 -2.86 -16.96
N PRO A 433 0.71 -3.17 -15.75
CA PRO A 433 -0.07 -3.96 -14.80
C PRO A 433 -1.32 -3.20 -14.40
N LEU A 434 -2.38 -3.92 -14.00
CA LEU A 434 -3.47 -3.31 -13.24
C LEU A 434 -2.96 -2.97 -11.84
N ASP A 435 -3.29 -1.78 -11.38
CA ASP A 435 -2.91 -1.34 -10.04
C ASP A 435 -3.88 -1.94 -9.00
N TRP A 436 -3.35 -2.77 -8.12
CA TRP A 436 -4.03 -3.38 -6.98
C TRP A 436 -3.37 -2.95 -5.66
N GLY A 437 -2.75 -1.77 -5.62
CA GLY A 437 -1.99 -1.30 -4.48
C GLY A 437 -0.86 -2.27 -4.12
N TYR A 438 -0.77 -2.67 -2.87
CA TYR A 438 0.27 -3.61 -2.42
C TYR A 438 0.15 -5.01 -3.04
N ARG A 439 -1.00 -5.34 -3.63
CA ARG A 439 -1.26 -6.61 -4.34
C ARG A 439 -0.89 -6.55 -5.82
N THR A 440 -0.43 -5.41 -6.31
CA THR A 440 0.04 -5.27 -7.69
C THR A 440 1.23 -6.20 -7.92
N PHE A 441 1.14 -7.06 -8.93
CA PHE A 441 2.22 -7.96 -9.33
C PHE A 441 2.79 -7.53 -10.69
N GLU A 442 4.11 -7.66 -10.82
CA GLU A 442 4.76 -7.45 -12.11
C GLU A 442 4.45 -8.61 -13.05
N GLU A 443 3.83 -8.29 -14.18
CA GLU A 443 3.61 -9.29 -15.21
C GLU A 443 4.95 -9.65 -15.88
N PRO A 444 5.26 -10.95 -16.04
CA PRO A 444 6.47 -11.36 -16.75
C PRO A 444 6.45 -10.79 -18.17
N ARG A 445 7.41 -9.92 -18.47
CA ARG A 445 7.59 -9.39 -19.83
C ARG A 445 8.04 -10.57 -20.71
N ARG A 446 7.21 -10.99 -21.64
CA ARG A 446 7.68 -11.83 -22.73
C ARG A 446 8.71 -11.02 -23.50
N GLU A 447 9.94 -11.54 -23.63
CA GLU A 447 10.88 -11.00 -24.62
C GLU A 447 10.12 -10.87 -25.95
N ARG A 448 10.10 -9.66 -26.50
CA ARG A 448 9.50 -9.44 -27.82
C ARG A 448 10.20 -10.36 -28.79
N VAL A 449 9.59 -11.48 -29.14
CA VAL A 449 9.96 -12.20 -30.34
C VAL A 449 9.71 -11.20 -31.46
N ARG A 450 10.78 -10.54 -31.92
CA ARG A 450 10.71 -9.75 -33.14
C ARG A 450 10.34 -10.75 -34.24
N LEU A 451 9.07 -10.79 -34.60
CA LEU A 451 8.62 -11.39 -35.83
C LEU A 451 9.27 -10.55 -36.94
N THR A 452 10.49 -10.92 -37.30
CA THR A 452 11.04 -10.56 -38.58
C THR A 452 10.10 -11.19 -39.59
N ALA A 453 9.24 -10.36 -40.18
CA ALA A 453 8.44 -10.74 -41.32
C ALA A 453 9.39 -11.33 -42.37
N ARG A 454 9.45 -12.64 -42.48
CA ARG A 454 9.91 -13.29 -43.68
C ARG A 454 8.83 -13.04 -44.74
N LEU A 455 8.88 -11.86 -45.34
CA LEU A 455 8.27 -11.65 -46.62
C LEU A 455 9.00 -12.60 -47.61
N GLY A 456 8.41 -13.75 -47.78
CA GLY A 456 8.80 -14.68 -48.81
C GLY A 456 8.65 -13.97 -50.15
N LYS A 457 9.77 -13.71 -50.83
CA LYS A 457 9.76 -13.48 -52.25
C LYS A 457 9.15 -14.72 -52.93
N LYS A 458 8.05 -14.56 -53.60
CA LYS A 458 7.72 -15.22 -54.83
C LYS A 458 7.16 -14.18 -55.82
#